data_89aeb43ddc237c46bf2b7fd74eb281c2
#
_entry.id   89aeb43ddc237c46bf2b7fd74eb281c2
#
_cell.length_a   1.000
_cell.length_b   1.000
_cell.length_c   1.000
_cell.angle_alpha   90.00
_cell.angle_beta   90.00
_cell.angle_gamma   90.00
#
_symmetry.space_group_name_H-M   'P 1'
#
loop_
_entity.id
_entity.type
_entity.pdbx_description
1 polymer ?
#
loop_
_entity_poly.entity_id
_entity_poly.type
_entity_poly.pdbx_seq_one_letter_code
_entity_poly.pdbx_strand_id
1 'polypeptide(L)'
;RINSDAKALKEFVEWLLSRERQIDMPGSGRTFRRHTSRFWAFWPLPDVVDEIHRVIYVDGLYLSRNVVILIAASDDYVLSWYLARSENSHAWEALLSRIAPPDMVVTDGGAGFAKAVKKVWPDTVVQRCVFHAFNQIKRCTTTRPKLLAGNLSAF
;
A
#
# COMPACT_ATOMS: atom_id res chain seq x y z
N ARG A 1 27.00 -17.21 -14.33
CA ARG A 1 25.97 -17.02 -13.25
C ARG A 1 25.63 -15.55 -13.03
N ILE A 2 26.60 -14.68 -12.78
CA ILE A 2 26.38 -13.24 -12.50
C ILE A 2 25.60 -12.56 -13.63
N ASN A 3 25.92 -12.80 -14.88
CA ASN A 3 25.23 -12.20 -16.03
C ASN A 3 23.77 -12.66 -16.17
N SER A 4 23.47 -13.92 -15.82
CA SER A 4 22.09 -14.44 -15.87
C SER A 4 21.22 -13.83 -14.77
N ASP A 5 21.79 -13.57 -13.61
CA ASP A 5 21.08 -12.98 -12.46
C ASP A 5 20.82 -11.48 -12.68
N ALA A 6 21.79 -10.76 -13.24
CA ALA A 6 21.62 -9.36 -13.63
C ALA A 6 20.53 -9.19 -14.71
N LYS A 7 20.52 -10.08 -15.72
CA LYS A 7 19.48 -10.08 -16.75
C LYS A 7 18.08 -10.34 -16.14
N ALA A 8 17.97 -11.37 -15.29
CA ALA A 8 16.71 -11.71 -14.65
C ALA A 8 16.20 -10.61 -13.70
N LEU A 9 17.10 -9.92 -13.00
CA LEU A 9 16.75 -8.76 -12.17
C LEU A 9 16.25 -7.60 -13.03
N LYS A 10 16.92 -7.31 -14.14
CA LYS A 10 16.48 -6.27 -15.09
C LYS A 10 15.09 -6.58 -15.62
N GLU A 11 14.83 -7.79 -16.12
CA GLU A 11 13.51 -8.24 -16.58
C GLU A 11 12.45 -8.13 -15.49
N PHE A 12 12.80 -8.43 -14.24
CA PHE A 12 11.90 -8.29 -13.10
C PHE A 12 11.53 -6.83 -12.84
N VAL A 13 12.50 -5.91 -12.82
CA VAL A 13 12.26 -4.48 -12.59
C VAL A 13 11.46 -3.86 -13.74
N GLU A 14 11.79 -4.20 -14.99
CA GLU A 14 11.05 -3.73 -16.17
C GLU A 14 9.59 -4.19 -16.11
N TRP A 15 9.35 -5.47 -15.80
CA TRP A 15 7.98 -5.97 -15.61
C TRP A 15 7.27 -5.29 -14.44
N LEU A 16 7.96 -5.08 -13.31
CA LEU A 16 7.39 -4.48 -12.10
C LEU A 16 6.81 -3.08 -12.38
N LEU A 17 7.51 -2.31 -13.21
CA LEU A 17 7.14 -0.96 -13.61
C LEU A 17 6.25 -0.92 -14.86
N SER A 18 6.01 -2.07 -15.50
CA SER A 18 5.16 -2.18 -16.69
C SER A 18 3.68 -2.28 -16.31
N ARG A 19 2.82 -2.30 -17.35
CA ARG A 19 1.38 -2.59 -17.22
C ARG A 19 1.04 -4.06 -17.53
N GLU A 20 2.05 -4.88 -17.82
CA GLU A 20 1.87 -6.28 -18.19
C GLU A 20 1.48 -7.13 -16.98
N ARG A 21 0.55 -8.05 -17.17
CA ARG A 21 0.19 -9.01 -16.12
C ARG A 21 1.20 -10.14 -16.10
N GLN A 22 1.47 -10.71 -14.93
CA GLN A 22 2.38 -11.83 -14.81
C GLN A 22 2.01 -13.02 -15.72
N ILE A 23 0.70 -13.26 -15.93
CA ILE A 23 0.21 -14.36 -16.78
C ILE A 23 0.57 -14.18 -18.25
N ASP A 24 0.78 -12.94 -18.70
CA ASP A 24 1.10 -12.60 -20.08
C ASP A 24 2.62 -12.80 -20.39
N MET A 25 3.42 -13.05 -19.33
CA MET A 25 4.85 -13.33 -19.46
C MET A 25 5.11 -14.76 -20.00
N PRO A 26 6.28 -15.03 -20.57
CA PRO A 26 6.63 -16.34 -21.13
C PRO A 26 6.32 -17.50 -20.18
N GLY A 27 5.75 -18.59 -20.70
CA GLY A 27 5.32 -19.75 -19.94
C GLY A 27 4.13 -19.48 -19.03
N SER A 28 3.19 -18.63 -19.48
CA SER A 28 2.02 -18.18 -18.68
C SER A 28 2.43 -17.61 -17.31
N GLY A 29 3.57 -16.94 -17.29
CA GLY A 29 4.16 -16.34 -16.08
C GLY A 29 4.72 -17.31 -15.05
N ARG A 30 4.58 -18.63 -15.23
CA ARG A 30 5.11 -19.62 -14.27
C ARG A 30 6.63 -19.61 -14.22
N THR A 31 7.27 -19.63 -15.37
CA THR A 31 8.73 -19.59 -15.51
C THR A 31 9.27 -18.26 -14.99
N PHE A 32 8.64 -17.15 -15.41
CA PHE A 32 8.98 -15.82 -14.94
C PHE A 32 8.92 -15.72 -13.41
N ARG A 33 7.79 -16.13 -12.79
CA ARG A 33 7.61 -16.13 -11.34
C ARG A 33 8.69 -16.94 -10.61
N ARG A 34 9.02 -18.15 -11.12
CA ARG A 34 10.04 -19.00 -10.52
C ARG A 34 11.43 -18.35 -10.54
N HIS A 35 11.78 -17.68 -11.62
CA HIS A 35 13.08 -17.01 -11.77
C HIS A 35 13.16 -15.70 -10.99
N THR A 36 12.05 -15.00 -10.81
CA THR A 36 12.02 -13.67 -10.22
C THR A 36 11.55 -13.63 -8.76
N SER A 37 11.00 -14.75 -8.23
CA SER A 37 10.44 -14.79 -6.87
C SER A 37 11.42 -14.35 -5.78
N ARG A 38 12.70 -14.67 -5.93
CA ARG A 38 13.77 -14.29 -5.01
C ARG A 38 14.01 -12.77 -4.95
N PHE A 39 13.71 -12.03 -6.01
CA PHE A 39 13.96 -10.59 -6.07
C PHE A 39 13.02 -9.79 -5.17
N TRP A 40 11.87 -10.35 -4.77
CA TRP A 40 11.01 -9.74 -3.77
C TRP A 40 11.67 -9.63 -2.38
N ALA A 41 12.69 -10.45 -2.11
CA ALA A 41 13.43 -10.44 -0.85
C ALA A 41 14.60 -9.42 -0.83
N PHE A 42 14.94 -8.80 -1.97
CA PHE A 42 16.07 -7.88 -2.05
C PHE A 42 15.72 -6.41 -1.71
N TRP A 43 14.45 -6.12 -1.49
CA TRP A 43 14.07 -4.76 -1.11
C TRP A 43 14.54 -4.47 0.32
N PRO A 44 15.20 -3.32 0.52
CA PRO A 44 15.61 -2.96 1.88
C PRO A 44 14.36 -2.83 2.76
N LEU A 45 14.37 -3.55 3.87
CA LEU A 45 13.38 -3.36 4.90
C LEU A 45 13.91 -2.27 5.84
N PRO A 46 13.07 -1.27 6.18
CA PRO A 46 13.43 -0.29 7.21
C PRO A 46 13.69 -0.98 8.55
N ASP A 47 14.39 -0.30 9.43
CA ASP A 47 14.57 -0.76 10.81
C ASP A 47 13.24 -0.87 11.55
N VAL A 48 13.24 -1.61 12.66
CA VAL A 48 12.08 -1.66 13.56
C VAL A 48 11.96 -0.32 14.27
N VAL A 49 10.74 0.21 14.36
CA VAL A 49 10.43 1.48 15.02
C VAL A 49 9.80 1.17 16.36
N ASP A 50 10.61 1.28 17.43
CA ASP A 50 10.18 1.04 18.83
C ASP A 50 9.60 2.30 19.50
N GLU A 51 9.75 3.46 18.87
CA GLU A 51 9.19 4.72 19.35
C GLU A 51 7.67 4.71 19.19
N ILE A 52 6.96 5.05 20.28
CA ILE A 52 5.50 5.16 20.28
C ILE A 52 5.11 6.55 19.78
N HIS A 53 4.44 6.58 18.63
CA HIS A 53 3.89 7.80 18.07
C HIS A 53 2.41 7.98 18.47
N ARG A 54 2.02 9.21 18.74
CA ARG A 54 0.62 9.51 19.05
C ARG A 54 -0.29 9.24 17.84
N VAL A 55 0.13 9.67 16.66
CA VAL A 55 -0.61 9.47 15.41
C VAL A 55 0.32 8.95 14.32
N ILE A 56 -0.13 7.93 13.60
CA ILE A 56 0.54 7.41 12.40
C ILE A 56 -0.42 7.49 11.22
N TYR A 57 0.07 7.93 10.09
CA TYR A 57 -0.64 7.97 8.81
C TYR A 57 -0.18 6.79 7.95
N VAL A 58 -1.13 6.06 7.38
CA VAL A 58 -0.82 4.95 6.48
C VAL A 58 -1.51 5.11 5.13
N ASP A 59 -0.78 4.80 4.06
CA ASP A 59 -1.30 4.89 2.70
C ASP A 59 -0.61 3.86 1.80
N GLY A 60 -1.27 3.50 0.71
CA GLY A 60 -0.76 2.61 -0.33
C GLY A 60 -0.49 3.36 -1.64
N LEU A 61 0.78 3.49 -2.03
CA LEU A 61 1.19 4.11 -3.28
C LEU A 61 1.42 3.05 -4.37
N TYR A 62 0.51 2.98 -5.34
CA TYR A 62 0.67 2.11 -6.51
C TYR A 62 1.65 2.72 -7.51
N LEU A 63 2.83 2.12 -7.65
CA LEU A 63 3.81 2.50 -8.67
C LEU A 63 3.42 1.97 -10.04
N SER A 64 2.82 0.79 -10.07
CA SER A 64 2.30 0.17 -11.28
C SER A 64 1.17 -0.82 -10.94
N ARG A 65 0.68 -1.56 -11.93
CA ARG A 65 -0.31 -2.63 -11.72
C ARG A 65 0.20 -3.75 -10.80
N ASN A 66 1.50 -3.97 -10.75
CA ASN A 66 2.11 -5.15 -10.13
C ASN A 66 2.79 -4.85 -8.80
N VAL A 67 2.85 -3.58 -8.40
CA VAL A 67 3.56 -3.17 -7.19
C VAL A 67 2.91 -1.99 -6.50
N VAL A 68 2.79 -2.11 -5.20
CA VAL A 68 2.37 -1.06 -4.27
C VAL A 68 3.43 -0.92 -3.18
N ILE A 69 3.73 0.31 -2.82
CA ILE A 69 4.49 0.62 -1.60
C ILE A 69 3.47 1.00 -0.53
N LEU A 70 3.41 0.22 0.54
CA LEU A 70 2.68 0.57 1.74
C LEU A 70 3.60 1.44 2.59
N ILE A 71 3.11 2.57 3.05
CA ILE A 71 3.89 3.56 3.80
C ILE A 71 3.22 3.81 5.13
N ALA A 72 4.03 3.94 6.18
CA ALA A 72 3.63 4.47 7.47
C ALA A 72 4.49 5.69 7.80
N ALA A 73 3.87 6.81 8.17
CA ALA A 73 4.54 8.07 8.46
C ALA A 73 4.00 8.71 9.73
N SER A 74 4.84 9.46 10.43
CA SER A 74 4.44 10.45 11.42
C SER A 74 4.11 11.78 10.74
N ASP A 75 3.88 12.85 11.52
CA ASP A 75 3.73 14.20 10.99
C ASP A 75 5.01 14.72 10.32
N ASP A 76 6.17 14.21 10.72
CA ASP A 76 7.47 14.77 10.35
C ASP A 76 8.21 13.94 9.29
N TYR A 77 8.06 12.61 9.30
CA TYR A 77 8.85 11.72 8.43
C TYR A 77 8.21 10.33 8.22
N VAL A 78 8.70 9.63 7.21
CA VAL A 78 8.34 8.25 6.93
C VAL A 78 9.00 7.33 7.95
N LEU A 79 8.20 6.59 8.70
CA LEU A 79 8.63 5.65 9.73
C LEU A 79 9.09 4.32 9.13
N SER A 80 8.29 3.81 8.21
CA SER A 80 8.54 2.51 7.59
C SER A 80 7.79 2.38 6.27
N TRP A 81 8.23 1.41 5.46
CA TRP A 81 7.54 1.03 4.21
C TRP A 81 7.62 -0.46 3.97
N TYR A 82 6.71 -0.97 3.15
CA TYR A 82 6.72 -2.35 2.71
C TYR A 82 6.32 -2.44 1.24
N LEU A 83 7.15 -3.12 0.44
CA LEU A 83 6.87 -3.33 -0.98
C LEU A 83 6.04 -4.61 -1.15
N ALA A 84 4.89 -4.51 -1.81
CA ALA A 84 4.00 -5.63 -2.04
C ALA A 84 3.47 -5.66 -3.50
N ARG A 85 2.91 -6.78 -3.91
CA ARG A 85 2.23 -6.91 -5.20
C ARG A 85 0.86 -6.24 -5.21
N SER A 86 0.24 -6.22 -4.06
CA SER A 86 -1.10 -5.66 -3.87
C SER A 86 -1.29 -5.30 -2.40
N GLU A 87 -2.21 -4.40 -2.17
CA GLU A 87 -2.63 -3.97 -0.85
C GLU A 87 -3.57 -5.01 -0.23
N ASN A 88 -2.99 -5.94 0.53
CA ASN A 88 -3.71 -6.99 1.23
C ASN A 88 -3.34 -7.04 2.72
N SER A 89 -4.10 -7.80 3.51
CA SER A 89 -3.89 -7.86 4.97
C SER A 89 -2.51 -8.36 5.37
N HIS A 90 -1.93 -9.33 4.66
CA HIS A 90 -0.60 -9.85 4.98
C HIS A 90 0.50 -8.82 4.73
N ALA A 91 0.38 -8.04 3.66
CA ALA A 91 1.33 -6.96 3.39
C ALA A 91 1.25 -5.86 4.45
N TRP A 92 0.04 -5.49 4.88
CA TRP A 92 -0.18 -4.55 5.98
C TRP A 92 0.32 -5.12 7.31
N GLU A 93 0.06 -6.38 7.64
CA GLU A 93 0.61 -7.05 8.84
C GLU A 93 2.13 -7.00 8.86
N ALA A 94 2.78 -7.25 7.72
CA ALA A 94 4.24 -7.19 7.60
C ALA A 94 4.81 -5.78 7.86
N LEU A 95 4.11 -4.72 7.41
CA LEU A 95 4.50 -3.34 7.70
C LEU A 95 4.24 -3.01 9.19
N LEU A 96 3.02 -3.23 9.67
CA LEU A 96 2.59 -2.80 11.00
C LEU A 96 3.36 -3.50 12.12
N SER A 97 3.74 -4.78 11.94
CA SER A 97 4.52 -5.54 12.94
C SER A 97 5.94 -5.02 13.16
N ARG A 98 6.38 -4.05 12.35
CA ARG A 98 7.69 -3.41 12.48
C ARG A 98 7.64 -2.05 13.17
N ILE A 99 6.48 -1.62 13.61
CA ILE A 99 6.24 -0.29 14.20
C ILE A 99 5.48 -0.50 15.51
N ALA A 100 5.92 0.18 16.57
CA ALA A 100 5.20 0.18 17.85
C ALA A 100 3.76 0.72 17.65
N PRO A 101 2.75 0.09 18.31
CA PRO A 101 1.37 0.53 18.19
C PRO A 101 1.19 2.01 18.57
N PRO A 102 0.61 2.85 17.71
CA PRO A 102 0.29 4.24 18.05
C PRO A 102 -1.03 4.33 18.84
N ASP A 103 -1.29 5.50 19.44
CA ASP A 103 -2.62 5.77 19.99
C ASP A 103 -3.69 5.82 18.90
N MET A 104 -3.37 6.41 17.75
CA MET A 104 -4.27 6.54 16.60
C MET A 104 -3.56 6.28 15.29
N VAL A 105 -4.29 5.66 14.35
CA VAL A 105 -3.85 5.53 12.96
C VAL A 105 -4.86 6.14 12.01
N VAL A 106 -4.37 6.94 11.06
CA VAL A 106 -5.17 7.54 9.99
C VAL A 106 -4.98 6.76 8.70
N THR A 107 -6.08 6.32 8.08
CA THR A 107 -6.08 5.46 6.89
C THR A 107 -7.17 5.86 5.90
N ASP A 108 -7.04 5.42 4.65
CA ASP A 108 -8.08 5.54 3.62
C ASP A 108 -9.30 4.62 3.87
N GLY A 109 -9.16 3.62 4.76
CA GLY A 109 -10.21 2.67 5.15
C GLY A 109 -10.25 1.39 4.32
N GLY A 110 -9.15 1.00 3.68
CA GLY A 110 -9.04 -0.25 2.91
C GLY A 110 -9.30 -1.51 3.76
N ALA A 111 -10.02 -2.51 3.20
CA ALA A 111 -10.38 -3.73 3.92
C ALA A 111 -9.16 -4.57 4.34
N GLY A 112 -8.07 -4.54 3.56
CA GLY A 112 -6.81 -5.21 3.90
C GLY A 112 -6.19 -4.64 5.16
N PHE A 113 -6.12 -3.30 5.25
CA PHE A 113 -5.63 -2.60 6.43
C PHE A 113 -6.51 -2.87 7.65
N ALA A 114 -7.85 -2.80 7.50
CA ALA A 114 -8.77 -3.00 8.61
C ALA A 114 -8.64 -4.40 9.27
N LYS A 115 -8.28 -5.43 8.51
CA LYS A 115 -7.96 -6.76 9.05
C LYS A 115 -6.61 -6.77 9.78
N ALA A 116 -5.60 -6.17 9.18
CA ALA A 116 -4.25 -6.15 9.73
C ALA A 116 -4.17 -5.39 11.05
N VAL A 117 -4.77 -4.19 11.12
CA VAL A 117 -4.73 -3.35 12.32
C VAL A 117 -5.38 -4.03 13.52
N LYS A 118 -6.51 -4.70 13.34
CA LYS A 118 -7.18 -5.47 14.41
C LYS A 118 -6.31 -6.59 14.98
N LYS A 119 -5.43 -7.16 14.16
CA LYS A 119 -4.55 -8.24 14.56
C LYS A 119 -3.26 -7.75 15.21
N VAL A 120 -2.65 -6.70 14.66
CA VAL A 120 -1.33 -6.22 15.07
C VAL A 120 -1.42 -5.11 16.10
N TRP A 121 -2.40 -4.20 15.98
CA TRP A 121 -2.61 -3.06 16.85
C TRP A 121 -4.06 -3.02 17.39
N PRO A 122 -4.49 -4.02 18.19
CA PRO A 122 -5.90 -4.19 18.59
C PRO A 122 -6.48 -3.00 19.36
N ASP A 123 -5.63 -2.27 20.11
CA ASP A 123 -6.04 -1.15 20.96
C ASP A 123 -5.90 0.22 20.29
N THR A 124 -5.33 0.28 19.08
CA THR A 124 -5.14 1.53 18.33
C THR A 124 -6.46 2.05 17.78
N VAL A 125 -6.74 3.34 17.99
CA VAL A 125 -7.91 4.02 17.42
C VAL A 125 -7.71 4.20 15.91
N VAL A 126 -8.67 3.74 15.10
CA VAL A 126 -8.62 3.86 13.64
C VAL A 126 -9.47 5.06 13.22
N GLN A 127 -8.82 6.08 12.65
CA GLN A 127 -9.46 7.26 12.08
C GLN A 127 -9.43 7.17 10.56
N ARG A 128 -10.57 7.38 9.92
CA ARG A 128 -10.62 7.48 8.47
C ARG A 128 -10.09 8.84 8.00
N CYS A 129 -9.25 8.84 6.99
CA CYS A 129 -8.70 10.05 6.39
C CYS A 129 -9.83 10.90 5.77
N VAL A 130 -9.99 12.12 6.26
CA VAL A 130 -11.03 13.06 5.82
C VAL A 130 -10.86 13.40 4.33
N PHE A 131 -9.62 13.54 3.86
CA PHE A 131 -9.31 13.81 2.46
C PHE A 131 -9.82 12.69 1.54
N HIS A 132 -9.55 11.42 1.89
CA HIS A 132 -10.03 10.28 1.12
C HIS A 132 -11.55 10.14 1.19
N ALA A 133 -12.17 10.37 2.35
CA ALA A 133 -13.62 10.38 2.50
C ALA A 133 -14.27 11.47 1.65
N PHE A 134 -13.73 12.70 1.67
CA PHE A 134 -14.19 13.80 0.83
C PHE A 134 -14.08 13.48 -0.66
N ASN A 135 -12.94 12.93 -1.11
CA ASN A 135 -12.76 12.56 -2.50
C ASN A 135 -13.71 11.44 -2.95
N GLN A 136 -14.08 10.51 -2.07
CA GLN A 136 -15.09 9.49 -2.37
C GLN A 136 -16.47 10.12 -2.57
N ILE A 137 -16.89 11.02 -1.67
CA ILE A 137 -18.15 11.76 -1.80
C ILE A 137 -18.14 12.56 -3.11
N LYS A 138 -17.06 13.29 -3.40
CA LYS A 138 -16.92 14.09 -4.61
C LYS A 138 -17.03 13.28 -5.90
N ARG A 139 -16.61 12.02 -5.90
CA ARG A 139 -16.76 11.11 -7.07
C ARG A 139 -18.21 10.68 -7.27
N CYS A 140 -19.01 10.60 -6.21
CA CYS A 140 -20.41 10.21 -6.26
C CYS A 140 -21.35 11.42 -6.44
N THR A 141 -20.86 12.65 -6.26
CA THR A 141 -21.62 13.88 -6.36
C THR A 141 -21.02 14.81 -7.40
N THR A 142 -21.82 15.70 -7.95
CA THR A 142 -21.32 16.74 -8.86
C THR A 142 -21.12 18.04 -8.12
N THR A 143 -20.02 18.75 -8.38
CA THR A 143 -19.78 20.10 -7.88
C THR A 143 -20.64 21.16 -8.58
N ARG A 144 -21.37 20.77 -9.65
CA ARG A 144 -22.33 21.63 -10.38
C ARG A 144 -23.65 20.88 -10.50
N PRO A 145 -24.44 20.74 -9.41
CA PRO A 145 -25.69 19.99 -9.43
C PRO A 145 -26.72 20.68 -10.32
N LYS A 146 -27.33 19.91 -11.22
CA LYS A 146 -28.43 20.37 -12.08
C LYS A 146 -29.80 20.20 -11.43
N LEU A 147 -29.88 19.45 -10.33
CA LEU A 147 -31.10 19.13 -9.60
C LEU A 147 -31.03 19.68 -8.17
N LEU A 148 -32.18 20.05 -7.63
CA LEU A 148 -32.31 20.57 -6.26
C LEU A 148 -31.70 19.68 -5.18
N ALA A 149 -31.82 18.35 -5.31
CA ALA A 149 -31.23 17.39 -4.40
C ALA A 149 -29.68 17.44 -4.37
N GLY A 150 -29.04 17.84 -5.47
CA GLY A 150 -27.59 17.99 -5.55
C GLY A 150 -27.08 19.30 -4.92
N ASN A 151 -27.94 20.30 -4.74
CA ASN A 151 -27.57 21.57 -4.10
C ASN A 151 -27.45 21.45 -2.58
N LEU A 152 -28.10 20.47 -1.96
CA LEU A 152 -28.06 20.24 -0.51
C LEU A 152 -26.78 19.54 -0.03
N SER A 153 -25.99 18.97 -0.93
CA SER A 153 -24.72 18.28 -0.64
C SER A 153 -23.47 19.15 -0.86
N ALA A 154 -23.65 20.45 -1.17
CA ALA A 154 -22.55 21.38 -1.49
C ALA A 154 -22.15 22.31 -0.30
N PHE A 155 -22.54 21.95 0.95
CA PHE A 155 -22.16 22.64 2.17
C PHE A 155 -21.25 21.80 3.05
#